data_70f4c5c6d7342a975ce55c5c7cb30f52
#
_entry.id   70f4c5c6d7342a975ce55c5c7cb30f52
#
_cell.length_a   1.000
_cell.length_b   1.000
_cell.length_c   1.000
_cell.angle_alpha   90.00
_cell.angle_beta   90.00
_cell.angle_gamma   90.00
#
_symmetry.space_group_name_H-M   'P 1'
#
loop_
_entity.id
_entity.type
_entity.pdbx_description
1 polymer ?
#
loop_
_entity_poly.entity_id
_entity_poly.type
_entity_poly.pdbx_seq_one_letter_code
_entity_poly.pdbx_strand_id
1 'polypeptide(L)'
;VELHEWLEKYIFPTEAHLDGRCVKAATLLSLAECLRFGTTSVSDMYYFCDEVAQAVAESGMKANISRSITLFDDDFDFEKYAPCQETVALHKKWHGYDNGRIKVDVSIHAEYTSDHRLWDALSEYGINEGLGM
;
A
#
# COMPACT_ATOMS: atom_id res chain seq x y z
N VAL A 1 20.03 17.42 4.04
CA VAL A 1 19.24 17.38 2.80
C VAL A 1 17.78 17.56 3.18
N GLU A 2 17.07 18.46 2.51
CA GLU A 2 15.65 18.66 2.71
C GLU A 2 14.88 17.42 2.25
N LEU A 3 13.73 17.13 2.89
CA LEU A 3 12.93 15.92 2.62
C LEU A 3 12.59 15.77 1.13
N HIS A 4 12.12 16.85 0.51
CA HIS A 4 11.74 16.85 -0.90
C HIS A 4 12.92 16.51 -1.82
N GLU A 5 14.07 17.14 -1.60
CA GLU A 5 15.29 16.85 -2.36
C GLU A 5 15.75 15.40 -2.17
N TRP A 6 15.63 14.85 -0.96
CA TRP A 6 15.99 13.46 -0.67
C TRP A 6 15.06 12.46 -1.38
N LEU A 7 13.74 12.72 -1.36
CA LEU A 7 12.77 11.89 -2.07
C LEU A 7 13.05 11.89 -3.58
N GLU A 8 13.18 13.07 -4.20
CA GLU A 8 13.32 13.18 -5.65
C GLU A 8 14.67 12.66 -6.18
N LYS A 9 15.76 12.91 -5.45
CA LYS A 9 17.11 12.55 -5.94
C LYS A 9 17.54 11.14 -5.60
N TYR A 10 17.01 10.56 -4.51
CA TYR A 10 17.52 9.29 -3.99
C TYR A 10 16.44 8.22 -3.88
N ILE A 11 15.28 8.55 -3.32
CA ILE A 11 14.26 7.53 -3.03
C ILE A 11 13.48 7.15 -4.28
N PHE A 12 12.78 8.07 -4.93
CA PHE A 12 11.97 7.77 -6.10
C PHE A 12 12.76 7.12 -7.25
N PRO A 13 13.98 7.58 -7.60
CA PRO A 13 14.79 6.87 -8.60
C PRO A 13 15.17 5.45 -8.19
N THR A 14 15.38 5.19 -6.89
CA THR A 14 15.68 3.84 -6.39
C THR A 14 14.44 2.97 -6.45
N GLU A 15 13.30 3.47 -6.01
CA GLU A 15 12.01 2.78 -6.04
C GLU A 15 11.55 2.43 -7.46
N ALA A 16 11.89 3.25 -8.44
CA ALA A 16 11.60 2.99 -9.86
C ALA A 16 12.27 1.71 -10.42
N HIS A 17 13.24 1.15 -9.72
CA HIS A 17 13.90 -0.11 -10.08
C HIS A 17 13.32 -1.34 -9.37
N LEU A 18 12.39 -1.15 -8.45
CA LEU A 18 11.74 -2.27 -7.75
C LEU A 18 10.82 -3.05 -8.69
N ASP A 19 10.79 -4.35 -8.46
CA ASP A 19 9.79 -5.26 -9.03
C ASP A 19 9.09 -6.04 -7.92
N GLY A 20 7.98 -6.69 -8.24
CA GLY A 20 7.19 -7.45 -7.27
C GLY A 20 7.99 -8.55 -6.59
N ARG A 21 8.94 -9.20 -7.30
CA ARG A 21 9.80 -10.23 -6.72
C ARG A 21 10.73 -9.68 -5.65
N CYS A 22 11.32 -8.52 -5.91
CA CYS A 22 12.17 -7.82 -4.93
C CYS A 22 11.37 -7.42 -3.70
N VAL A 23 10.18 -6.83 -3.90
CA VAL A 23 9.30 -6.42 -2.80
C VAL A 23 8.84 -7.62 -1.99
N LYS A 24 8.40 -8.71 -2.62
CA LYS A 24 8.02 -9.94 -1.90
C LYS A 24 9.16 -10.50 -1.04
N ALA A 25 10.36 -10.58 -1.59
CA ALA A 25 11.54 -11.10 -0.87
C ALA A 25 11.90 -10.20 0.33
N ALA A 26 11.91 -8.87 0.14
CA ALA A 26 12.17 -7.91 1.21
C ALA A 26 11.09 -7.98 2.30
N THR A 27 9.82 -8.09 1.91
CA THR A 27 8.70 -8.24 2.85
C THR A 27 8.85 -9.52 3.68
N LEU A 28 9.15 -10.67 3.07
CA LEU A 28 9.37 -11.91 3.80
C LEU A 28 10.51 -11.80 4.81
N LEU A 29 11.62 -11.15 4.45
CA LEU A 29 12.72 -10.91 5.37
C LEU A 29 12.30 -10.02 6.55
N SER A 30 11.62 -8.92 6.27
CA SER A 30 11.12 -7.99 7.29
C SER A 30 10.13 -8.67 8.24
N LEU A 31 9.22 -9.48 7.71
CA LEU A 31 8.25 -10.23 8.51
C LEU A 31 8.94 -11.27 9.39
N ALA A 32 9.98 -11.94 8.90
CA ALA A 32 10.78 -12.88 9.69
C ALA A 32 11.48 -12.17 10.86
N GLU A 33 12.04 -10.97 10.64
CA GLU A 33 12.61 -10.14 11.69
C GLU A 33 11.54 -9.69 12.70
N CYS A 34 10.40 -9.20 12.22
CA CYS A 34 9.27 -8.82 13.06
C CYS A 34 8.84 -9.95 13.99
N LEU A 35 8.64 -11.16 13.48
CA LEU A 35 8.27 -12.34 14.25
C LEU A 35 9.35 -12.70 15.26
N ARG A 36 10.62 -12.64 14.89
CA ARG A 36 11.74 -12.92 15.79
C ARG A 36 11.77 -11.98 17.00
N PHE A 37 11.35 -10.73 16.82
CA PHE A 37 11.30 -9.72 17.88
C PHE A 37 9.93 -9.57 18.55
N GLY A 38 8.99 -10.47 18.26
CA GLY A 38 7.68 -10.54 18.93
C GLY A 38 6.60 -9.62 18.33
N THR A 39 6.85 -9.03 17.17
CA THR A 39 5.82 -8.29 16.43
C THR A 39 4.88 -9.29 15.75
N THR A 40 3.59 -9.18 16.01
CA THR A 40 2.58 -10.13 15.51
C THR A 40 1.63 -9.55 14.47
N SER A 41 1.69 -8.23 14.25
CA SER A 41 0.87 -7.54 13.26
C SER A 41 1.63 -6.33 12.73
N VAL A 42 1.48 -6.06 11.44
CA VAL A 42 2.06 -4.90 10.77
C VAL A 42 0.98 -4.09 10.06
N SER A 43 1.23 -2.79 9.92
CA SER A 43 0.51 -1.94 8.97
C SER A 43 1.51 -1.50 7.92
N ASP A 44 1.21 -1.78 6.66
CA ASP A 44 2.10 -1.51 5.54
C ASP A 44 1.40 -0.69 4.46
N MET A 45 2.07 0.36 4.01
CA MET A 45 1.60 1.25 2.97
C MET A 45 2.72 1.43 1.93
N TYR A 46 2.65 0.67 0.85
CA TYR A 46 3.72 0.68 -0.14
C TYR A 46 3.22 0.37 -1.57
N TYR A 47 4.13 -0.07 -2.43
CA TYR A 47 3.89 -0.53 -3.81
C TYR A 47 3.85 -2.06 -3.86
N PHE A 48 3.40 -2.62 -4.99
CA PHE A 48 3.33 -4.08 -5.20
C PHE A 48 2.58 -4.82 -4.08
N CYS A 49 1.44 -4.26 -3.67
CA CYS A 49 0.70 -4.73 -2.51
C CYS A 49 0.18 -6.16 -2.64
N ASP A 50 -0.01 -6.68 -3.86
CA ASP A 50 -0.37 -8.09 -4.06
C ASP A 50 0.77 -9.02 -3.61
N GLU A 51 2.01 -8.67 -3.92
CA GLU A 51 3.20 -9.41 -3.51
C GLU A 51 3.47 -9.29 -2.01
N VAL A 52 3.21 -8.11 -1.44
CA VAL A 52 3.23 -7.90 0.03
C VAL A 52 2.20 -8.82 0.69
N ALA A 53 0.96 -8.83 0.20
CA ALA A 53 -0.11 -9.67 0.75
C ALA A 53 0.21 -11.18 0.62
N GLN A 54 0.82 -11.61 -0.49
CA GLN A 54 1.32 -12.97 -0.64
C GLN A 54 2.36 -13.31 0.43
N ALA A 55 3.35 -12.44 0.65
CA ALA A 55 4.37 -12.64 1.68
C ALA A 55 3.75 -12.72 3.09
N VAL A 56 2.78 -11.85 3.39
CA VAL A 56 2.02 -11.88 4.65
C VAL A 56 1.26 -13.19 4.78
N ALA A 57 0.59 -13.65 3.73
CA ALA A 57 -0.13 -14.92 3.72
C ALA A 57 0.81 -16.12 4.02
N GLU A 58 1.98 -16.15 3.37
CA GLU A 58 3.01 -17.19 3.57
C GLU A 58 3.61 -17.17 4.97
N SER A 59 3.87 -16.00 5.54
CA SER A 59 4.48 -15.86 6.87
C SER A 59 3.56 -16.23 8.04
N GLY A 60 2.25 -16.25 7.82
CA GLY A 60 1.26 -16.42 8.89
C GLY A 60 1.01 -15.17 9.73
N MET A 61 1.63 -14.06 9.44
CA MET A 61 1.50 -12.80 10.17
C MET A 61 0.16 -12.11 9.92
N LYS A 62 -0.27 -11.25 10.82
CA LYS A 62 -1.40 -10.33 10.58
C LYS A 62 -0.89 -9.06 9.91
N ALA A 63 -1.67 -8.54 8.99
CA ALA A 63 -1.36 -7.25 8.37
C ALA A 63 -2.60 -6.44 8.03
N ASN A 64 -2.45 -5.13 8.07
CA ASN A 64 -3.28 -4.18 7.36
C ASN A 64 -2.45 -3.59 6.22
N ILE A 65 -2.89 -3.76 4.99
CA ILE A 65 -2.13 -3.40 3.79
C ILE A 65 -2.89 -2.33 3.03
N SER A 66 -2.20 -1.28 2.62
CA SER A 66 -2.76 -0.24 1.77
C SER A 66 -1.81 0.15 0.64
N ARG A 67 -2.38 0.52 -0.51
CA ARG A 67 -1.63 1.01 -1.65
C ARG A 67 -1.30 2.47 -1.46
N SER A 68 -0.02 2.80 -1.34
CA SER A 68 0.45 4.19 -1.32
C SER A 68 0.14 4.88 -2.65
N ILE A 69 -0.69 5.92 -2.63
CA ILE A 69 -1.11 6.64 -3.84
C ILE A 69 -0.65 8.08 -3.78
N THR A 70 0.05 8.50 -4.83
CA THR A 70 0.38 9.91 -5.11
C THR A 70 -0.48 10.41 -6.27
N LEU A 71 -0.75 11.70 -6.35
CA LEU A 71 -1.45 12.32 -7.47
C LEU A 71 -0.81 13.67 -7.78
N PHE A 72 -0.19 13.77 -8.94
CA PHE A 72 0.44 14.99 -9.46
C PHE A 72 -0.20 15.48 -10.76
N ASP A 73 -1.06 14.65 -11.36
CA ASP A 73 -1.73 14.97 -12.62
C ASP A 73 -2.94 15.87 -12.43
N ASP A 74 -3.16 16.78 -13.36
CA ASP A 74 -4.36 17.64 -13.37
C ASP A 74 -5.63 16.87 -13.75
N ASP A 75 -5.50 15.84 -14.58
CA ASP A 75 -6.60 14.97 -15.00
C ASP A 75 -6.67 13.74 -14.09
N PHE A 76 -7.65 13.73 -13.18
CA PHE A 76 -7.90 12.62 -12.28
C PHE A 76 -9.27 11.99 -12.56
N ASP A 77 -9.26 10.68 -12.74
CA ASP A 77 -10.46 9.84 -12.86
C ASP A 77 -10.20 8.55 -12.09
N PHE A 78 -10.90 8.34 -10.98
CA PHE A 78 -10.73 7.19 -10.09
C PHE A 78 -10.79 5.86 -10.84
N GLU A 79 -11.71 5.73 -11.79
CA GLU A 79 -11.93 4.49 -12.55
C GLU A 79 -10.80 4.18 -13.55
N LYS A 80 -10.00 5.18 -13.91
CA LYS A 80 -8.89 5.05 -14.88
C LYS A 80 -7.53 5.16 -14.23
N TYR A 81 -7.45 5.71 -13.03
CA TYR A 81 -6.16 5.90 -12.35
C TYR A 81 -5.63 4.57 -11.83
N ALA A 82 -4.54 4.08 -12.41
CA ALA A 82 -4.01 2.75 -12.13
C ALA A 82 -3.80 2.45 -10.63
N PRO A 83 -3.22 3.36 -9.80
CA PRO A 83 -3.08 3.10 -8.37
C PRO A 83 -4.41 2.93 -7.62
N CYS A 84 -5.47 3.62 -8.05
CA CYS A 84 -6.82 3.41 -7.48
C CYS A 84 -7.36 2.04 -7.86
N GLN A 85 -7.17 1.62 -9.11
CA GLN A 85 -7.60 0.28 -9.56
C GLN A 85 -6.79 -0.84 -8.91
N GLU A 86 -5.49 -0.62 -8.61
CA GLU A 86 -4.68 -1.52 -7.79
C GLU A 86 -5.26 -1.65 -6.37
N THR A 87 -5.72 -0.55 -5.76
CA THR A 87 -6.40 -0.56 -4.45
C THR A 87 -7.70 -1.38 -4.49
N VAL A 88 -8.52 -1.17 -5.51
CA VAL A 88 -9.77 -1.93 -5.71
C VAL A 88 -9.49 -3.43 -5.88
N ALA A 89 -8.47 -3.78 -6.67
CA ALA A 89 -8.08 -5.17 -6.89
C ALA A 89 -7.52 -5.81 -5.60
N LEU A 90 -6.69 -5.08 -4.86
CA LEU A 90 -6.15 -5.50 -3.57
C LEU A 90 -7.27 -5.78 -2.57
N HIS A 91 -8.21 -4.84 -2.43
CA HIS A 91 -9.38 -5.00 -1.56
C HIS A 91 -10.17 -6.27 -1.90
N LYS A 92 -10.58 -6.41 -3.15
CA LYS A 92 -11.39 -7.57 -3.61
C LYS A 92 -10.71 -8.91 -3.41
N LYS A 93 -9.38 -8.96 -3.47
CA LYS A 93 -8.61 -10.20 -3.38
C LYS A 93 -8.22 -10.57 -1.95
N TRP A 94 -7.86 -9.58 -1.14
CA TRP A 94 -7.15 -9.82 0.11
C TRP A 94 -7.88 -9.37 1.38
N HIS A 95 -8.86 -8.46 1.29
CA HIS A 95 -9.57 -8.03 2.48
C HIS A 95 -10.35 -9.18 3.11
N GLY A 96 -10.13 -9.42 4.40
CA GLY A 96 -10.76 -10.53 5.12
C GLY A 96 -10.11 -11.90 4.89
N TYR A 97 -9.01 -11.98 4.11
CA TYR A 97 -8.32 -13.24 3.86
C TYR A 97 -7.93 -13.95 5.17
N ASP A 98 -8.06 -15.28 5.18
CA ASP A 98 -7.74 -16.16 6.30
C ASP A 98 -8.38 -15.70 7.63
N ASN A 99 -9.71 -15.62 7.63
CA ASN A 99 -10.54 -15.19 8.78
C ASN A 99 -10.19 -13.77 9.28
N GLY A 100 -9.87 -12.87 8.38
CA GLY A 100 -9.56 -11.46 8.69
C GLY A 100 -8.13 -11.22 9.16
N ARG A 101 -7.21 -12.16 8.92
CA ARG A 101 -5.80 -12.01 9.24
C ARG A 101 -5.12 -10.96 8.37
N ILE A 102 -5.56 -10.83 7.11
CA ILE A 102 -5.18 -9.73 6.23
C ILE A 102 -6.37 -8.80 6.07
N LYS A 103 -6.15 -7.52 6.31
CA LYS A 103 -7.08 -6.44 6.03
C LYS A 103 -6.48 -5.50 5.00
N VAL A 104 -7.34 -4.78 4.32
CA VAL A 104 -6.98 -3.75 3.36
C VAL A 104 -7.72 -2.48 3.74
N ASP A 105 -6.99 -1.38 3.79
CA ASP A 105 -7.55 -0.04 3.90
C ASP A 105 -7.17 0.79 2.67
N VAL A 106 -7.84 1.91 2.46
CA VAL A 106 -7.45 2.89 1.45
C VAL A 106 -6.39 3.84 2.01
N SER A 107 -5.50 4.37 1.17
CA SER A 107 -4.52 5.36 1.62
C SER A 107 -4.05 6.30 0.53
N ILE A 108 -3.69 7.51 0.92
CA ILE A 108 -2.82 8.40 0.16
C ILE A 108 -1.39 8.25 0.69
N HIS A 109 -0.39 8.58 -0.12
CA HIS A 109 1.00 8.63 0.36
C HIS A 109 1.17 9.74 1.40
N ALA A 110 0.78 10.95 1.05
CA ALA A 110 0.79 12.11 1.94
C ALA A 110 -0.04 13.25 1.31
N GLU A 111 -0.48 14.19 2.13
CA GLU A 111 -1.19 15.38 1.64
C GLU A 111 -0.36 16.25 0.70
N TYR A 112 0.97 16.32 0.87
CA TYR A 112 1.87 17.09 0.00
C TYR A 112 2.25 16.35 -1.31
N THR A 113 1.81 15.12 -1.51
CA THR A 113 2.01 14.33 -2.73
C THR A 113 0.70 13.97 -3.43
N SER A 114 -0.39 14.56 -3.03
CA SER A 114 -1.72 14.32 -3.57
C SER A 114 -2.63 15.53 -3.32
N ASP A 115 -3.85 15.48 -3.80
CA ASP A 115 -4.83 16.54 -3.58
C ASP A 115 -6.21 16.00 -3.17
N HIS A 116 -7.12 16.93 -2.86
CA HIS A 116 -8.47 16.63 -2.36
C HIS A 116 -9.29 15.74 -3.30
N ARG A 117 -9.08 15.78 -4.63
CA ARG A 117 -9.82 14.93 -5.58
C ARG A 117 -9.57 13.45 -5.30
N LEU A 118 -8.30 13.09 -5.04
CA LEU A 118 -7.92 11.74 -4.66
C LEU A 118 -8.47 11.38 -3.27
N TRP A 119 -8.37 12.33 -2.31
CA TRP A 119 -8.82 12.08 -0.93
C TRP A 119 -10.33 11.83 -0.88
N ASP A 120 -11.12 12.66 -1.57
CA ASP A 120 -12.57 12.53 -1.63
C ASP A 120 -12.96 11.18 -2.27
N ALA A 121 -12.37 10.84 -3.41
CA ALA A 121 -12.67 9.60 -4.12
C ALA A 121 -12.30 8.33 -3.33
N LEU A 122 -11.12 8.32 -2.68
CA LEU A 122 -10.72 7.20 -1.82
C LEU A 122 -11.57 7.11 -0.56
N SER A 123 -11.91 8.24 0.05
CA SER A 123 -12.81 8.28 1.22
C SER A 123 -14.19 7.74 0.87
N GLU A 124 -14.75 8.16 -0.26
CA GLU A 124 -16.03 7.66 -0.74
C GLU A 124 -15.99 6.15 -0.97
N TYR A 125 -14.97 5.66 -1.67
CA TYR A 125 -14.76 4.24 -1.88
C TYR A 125 -14.62 3.48 -0.54
N GLY A 126 -13.78 3.97 0.37
CA GLY A 126 -13.57 3.37 1.69
C GLY A 126 -14.85 3.28 2.52
N ILE A 127 -15.64 4.36 2.55
CA ILE A 127 -16.92 4.40 3.27
C ILE A 127 -17.90 3.38 2.67
N ASN A 128 -18.02 3.34 1.34
CA ASN A 128 -18.94 2.44 0.65
C ASN A 128 -18.60 0.96 0.86
N GLU A 129 -17.32 0.63 0.96
CA GLU A 129 -16.81 -0.73 1.14
C GLU A 129 -16.52 -1.10 2.60
N GLY A 130 -16.69 -0.16 3.54
CA GLY A 130 -16.45 -0.40 4.97
C GLY A 130 -14.96 -0.53 5.33
N LEU A 131 -14.08 0.12 4.57
CA LEU A 131 -12.63 0.14 4.80
C LEU A 131 -12.23 1.35 5.65
N GLY A 132 -11.10 1.24 6.35
CA GLY A 132 -10.42 2.37 6.97
C GLY A 132 -9.62 3.21 5.95
N MET A 133 -9.15 4.38 6.41
CA MET A 133 -8.25 5.26 5.66
C MET A 133 -7.08 5.69 6.56
#